data_eed9ed7191d2a19a144b8ebb9f636128
#
_entry.id   eed9ed7191d2a19a144b8ebb9f636128
#
_cell.length_a   1.000
_cell.length_b   1.000
_cell.length_c   1.000
_cell.angle_alpha   90.00
_cell.angle_beta   90.00
_cell.angle_gamma   90.00
#
_symmetry.space_group_name_H-M   'P 1'
#
loop_
_entity.id
_entity.type
_entity.pdbx_description
1 polymer ?
#
loop_
_entity_poly.entity_id
_entity_poly.type
_entity_poly.pdbx_seq_one_letter_code
_entity_poly.pdbx_strand_id
1 'polypeptide(L)'
;MTARRHARVAGAAVALFAIVASAIPSAVAQDATPVAQPVAPTRPAHIHSGNCVELGDVVVPLSDLTASVSEGVGQADRATPAESSFTTVPMTLDAILGADHAINVHLSAEQIDTYIACGELGGILDAGGTLVVGLREESDSGYTGIAFLSPGVDGVSTDVSVFIAPVIGAAG
;
A
#
# COMPACT_ATOMS: atom_id res chain seq x y z
N MET A 1 -16.36 64.45 74.95
CA MET A 1 -16.38 63.76 73.64
C MET A 1 -16.28 62.24 73.95
N THR A 2 -17.39 61.56 73.87
CA THR A 2 -17.60 60.22 74.39
C THR A 2 -17.58 59.20 73.26
N ALA A 3 -16.60 58.30 73.24
CA ALA A 3 -16.50 57.20 72.26
C ALA A 3 -17.27 55.97 72.81
N ARG A 4 -18.28 55.54 72.10
CA ARG A 4 -19.03 54.29 72.33
C ARG A 4 -18.35 53.12 71.68
N ARG A 5 -17.96 52.12 72.45
CA ARG A 5 -17.44 50.80 71.95
C ARG A 5 -18.67 49.91 71.68
N HIS A 6 -18.78 49.41 70.51
CA HIS A 6 -19.72 48.32 70.18
C HIS A 6 -18.99 46.99 70.24
N ALA A 7 -19.46 46.09 71.10
CA ALA A 7 -19.03 44.72 71.13
C ALA A 7 -19.64 43.90 69.96
N ARG A 8 -18.83 43.20 69.23
CA ARG A 8 -19.29 42.27 68.18
C ARG A 8 -19.28 40.85 68.75
N VAL A 9 -20.45 40.23 68.74
CA VAL A 9 -20.65 38.82 69.11
C VAL A 9 -20.29 38.01 67.87
N ALA A 10 -19.29 37.13 67.98
CA ALA A 10 -18.92 36.19 66.92
C ALA A 10 -19.79 34.93 67.05
N GLY A 11 -20.67 34.74 66.12
CA GLY A 11 -21.42 33.45 65.93
C GLY A 11 -20.58 32.46 65.16
N ALA A 12 -20.23 31.33 65.78
CA ALA A 12 -19.59 30.20 65.11
C ALA A 12 -20.65 29.37 64.36
N ALA A 13 -20.56 29.39 63.04
CA ALA A 13 -21.36 28.50 62.20
C ALA A 13 -20.60 27.19 61.98
N VAL A 14 -21.12 26.08 62.47
CA VAL A 14 -20.62 24.74 62.21
C VAL A 14 -21.17 24.29 60.86
N ALA A 15 -20.31 24.20 59.87
CA ALA A 15 -20.65 23.65 58.59
C ALA A 15 -20.48 22.12 58.64
N LEU A 16 -21.57 21.38 58.54
CA LEU A 16 -21.53 19.94 58.27
C LEU A 16 -21.18 19.69 56.79
N PHE A 17 -19.97 19.17 56.55
CA PHE A 17 -19.63 18.65 55.24
C PHE A 17 -20.19 17.23 55.09
N ALA A 18 -21.18 17.06 54.22
CA ALA A 18 -21.62 15.74 53.78
C ALA A 18 -20.67 15.22 52.74
N ILE A 19 -19.93 14.15 53.04
CA ILE A 19 -19.07 13.45 52.09
C ILE A 19 -19.96 12.58 51.21
N VAL A 20 -20.20 13.01 49.97
CA VAL A 20 -20.86 12.19 48.95
C VAL A 20 -19.76 11.26 48.37
N ALA A 21 -19.80 9.98 48.75
CA ALA A 21 -18.97 8.97 48.15
C ALA A 21 -19.45 8.69 46.71
N SER A 22 -18.78 9.26 45.74
CA SER A 22 -18.99 8.95 44.31
C SER A 22 -18.42 7.57 44.01
N ALA A 23 -19.26 6.58 43.80
CA ALA A 23 -18.86 5.29 43.27
C ALA A 23 -18.45 5.50 41.78
N ILE A 24 -17.15 5.35 41.49
CA ILE A 24 -16.60 5.35 40.15
C ILE A 24 -16.88 3.95 39.57
N PRO A 25 -17.69 3.83 38.48
CA PRO A 25 -17.83 2.53 37.82
C PRO A 25 -16.47 2.11 37.26
N SER A 26 -15.97 0.94 37.68
CA SER A 26 -14.81 0.31 37.09
C SER A 26 -15.16 -0.05 35.64
N ALA A 27 -14.57 0.67 34.68
CA ALA A 27 -14.60 0.28 33.27
C ALA A 27 -13.83 -1.03 33.13
N VAL A 28 -14.54 -2.13 32.84
CA VAL A 28 -13.92 -3.39 32.41
C VAL A 28 -13.34 -3.08 31.02
N ALA A 29 -11.99 -3.09 30.92
CA ALA A 29 -11.33 -3.09 29.63
C ALA A 29 -11.75 -4.39 28.93
N GLN A 30 -12.52 -4.27 27.86
CA GLN A 30 -12.77 -5.40 26.98
C GLN A 30 -11.47 -5.67 26.25
N ASP A 31 -10.89 -6.85 26.51
CA ASP A 31 -9.79 -7.37 25.69
C ASP A 31 -10.32 -7.48 24.26
N ALA A 32 -9.96 -6.49 23.43
CA ALA A 32 -10.22 -6.55 22.01
C ALA A 32 -9.28 -7.64 21.46
N THR A 33 -9.85 -8.80 21.18
CA THR A 33 -9.17 -9.84 20.40
C THR A 33 -8.68 -9.18 19.12
N PRO A 34 -7.38 -9.24 18.77
CA PRO A 34 -6.91 -8.69 17.49
C PRO A 34 -7.67 -9.37 16.36
N VAL A 35 -8.49 -8.61 15.66
CA VAL A 35 -9.08 -9.09 14.39
C VAL A 35 -7.91 -9.21 13.45
N ALA A 36 -7.59 -10.45 13.03
CA ALA A 36 -6.59 -10.68 12.00
C ALA A 36 -6.98 -9.84 10.79
N GLN A 37 -6.13 -8.88 10.43
CA GLN A 37 -6.35 -8.11 9.22
C GLN A 37 -6.22 -9.07 8.04
N PRO A 38 -7.12 -8.99 7.04
CA PRO A 38 -6.96 -9.80 5.84
C PRO A 38 -5.59 -9.46 5.23
N VAL A 39 -4.75 -10.49 5.10
CA VAL A 39 -3.47 -10.35 4.39
C VAL A 39 -3.83 -10.03 2.94
N ALA A 40 -3.38 -8.87 2.45
CA ALA A 40 -3.57 -8.53 1.05
C ALA A 40 -2.95 -9.65 0.18
N PRO A 41 -3.62 -10.09 -0.90
CA PRO A 41 -3.05 -11.09 -1.78
C PRO A 41 -1.74 -10.59 -2.35
N THR A 42 -0.75 -11.48 -2.43
CA THR A 42 0.46 -11.23 -3.20
C THR A 42 0.21 -11.61 -4.65
N ARG A 43 0.77 -10.83 -5.58
CA ARG A 43 0.61 -11.04 -7.01
C ARG A 43 1.96 -11.38 -7.63
N PRO A 44 2.18 -12.64 -8.00
CA PRO A 44 3.39 -13.01 -8.74
C PRO A 44 3.51 -12.21 -10.03
N ALA A 45 4.75 -11.84 -10.39
CA ALA A 45 5.04 -11.15 -11.63
C ALA A 45 6.33 -11.70 -12.26
N HIS A 46 6.38 -11.71 -13.57
CA HIS A 46 7.51 -12.25 -14.33
C HIS A 46 7.80 -11.42 -15.58
N ILE A 47 9.05 -11.46 -16.01
CA ILE A 47 9.39 -11.16 -17.40
C ILE A 47 9.36 -12.48 -18.16
N HIS A 48 8.54 -12.54 -19.19
CA HIS A 48 8.42 -13.67 -20.12
C HIS A 48 9.08 -13.34 -21.45
N SER A 49 9.52 -14.36 -22.17
CA SER A 49 9.80 -14.25 -23.60
C SER A 49 8.49 -14.11 -24.38
N GLY A 50 8.54 -13.51 -25.58
CA GLY A 50 7.38 -13.28 -26.42
C GLY A 50 6.64 -11.99 -26.09
N ASN A 51 5.33 -12.00 -26.24
CA ASN A 51 4.46 -10.83 -26.07
C ASN A 51 3.19 -11.20 -25.29
N CYS A 52 2.37 -10.21 -24.97
CA CYS A 52 1.18 -10.42 -24.12
C CYS A 52 0.07 -11.25 -24.78
N VAL A 53 0.12 -11.51 -26.09
CA VAL A 53 -0.83 -12.41 -26.77
C VAL A 53 -0.32 -13.86 -26.72
N GLU A 54 1.00 -14.03 -26.78
CA GLU A 54 1.68 -15.33 -26.78
C GLU A 54 2.90 -15.24 -25.88
N LEU A 55 2.66 -15.46 -24.57
CA LEU A 55 3.71 -15.52 -23.57
C LEU A 55 4.46 -16.85 -23.66
N GLY A 56 5.77 -16.76 -23.75
CA GLY A 56 6.66 -17.93 -23.70
C GLY A 56 7.12 -18.22 -22.27
N ASP A 57 8.33 -18.79 -22.15
CA ASP A 57 8.92 -19.16 -20.88
C ASP A 57 9.21 -17.94 -19.97
N VAL A 58 9.20 -18.16 -18.67
CA VAL A 58 9.67 -17.18 -17.69
C VAL A 58 11.18 -16.97 -17.89
N VAL A 59 11.58 -15.76 -18.22
CA VAL A 59 12.99 -15.35 -18.36
C VAL A 59 13.54 -14.91 -17.02
N VAL A 60 12.77 -14.07 -16.28
CA VAL A 60 13.16 -13.57 -14.96
C VAL A 60 11.92 -13.49 -14.06
N PRO A 61 11.96 -14.11 -12.88
CA PRO A 61 10.95 -13.84 -11.85
C PRO A 61 11.19 -12.45 -11.25
N LEU A 62 10.10 -11.73 -10.97
CA LEU A 62 10.11 -10.50 -10.22
C LEU A 62 9.64 -10.75 -8.77
N SER A 63 9.87 -9.82 -7.88
CA SER A 63 9.24 -9.85 -6.57
C SER A 63 7.72 -9.73 -6.73
N ASP A 64 6.96 -10.40 -5.88
CA ASP A 64 5.50 -10.30 -5.89
C ASP A 64 5.06 -8.86 -5.62
N LEU A 65 4.02 -8.41 -6.31
CA LEU A 65 3.37 -7.15 -5.97
C LEU A 65 2.56 -7.32 -4.69
N THR A 66 2.63 -6.31 -3.84
CA THR A 66 1.89 -6.26 -2.58
C THR A 66 1.28 -4.88 -2.38
N ALA A 67 0.12 -4.82 -1.72
CA ALA A 67 -0.42 -3.57 -1.21
C ALA A 67 0.31 -3.16 0.07
N SER A 68 0.45 -1.85 0.29
CA SER A 68 0.97 -1.34 1.56
C SER A 68 0.00 -1.66 2.71
N VAL A 69 0.53 -2.17 3.82
CA VAL A 69 -0.25 -2.60 5.00
C VAL A 69 -0.07 -1.65 6.20
N SER A 70 0.42 -0.44 5.96
CA SER A 70 0.58 0.58 7.00
C SER A 70 -0.72 1.34 7.27
N GLU A 71 -0.77 2.08 8.37
CA GLU A 71 -1.88 2.96 8.69
C GLU A 71 -2.07 4.01 7.58
N GLY A 72 -3.33 4.26 7.21
CA GLY A 72 -3.68 5.22 6.17
C GLY A 72 -3.32 6.66 6.57
N VAL A 73 -2.85 7.45 5.62
CA VAL A 73 -2.48 8.85 5.81
C VAL A 73 -3.19 9.76 4.81
N GLY A 74 -3.36 11.02 5.15
CA GLY A 74 -3.99 12.00 4.27
C GLY A 74 -5.44 11.66 3.93
N GLN A 75 -5.77 11.57 2.64
CA GLN A 75 -7.12 11.24 2.14
C GLN A 75 -7.29 9.73 1.90
N ALA A 76 -6.85 8.90 2.83
CA ALA A 76 -6.82 7.44 2.68
C ALA A 76 -8.19 6.84 2.30
N ASP A 77 -9.31 7.40 2.82
CA ASP A 77 -10.68 6.93 2.51
C ASP A 77 -11.10 7.16 1.05
N ARG A 78 -10.34 7.95 0.30
CA ARG A 78 -10.61 8.29 -1.11
C ARG A 78 -9.51 7.86 -2.06
N ALA A 79 -8.36 7.50 -1.52
CA ALA A 79 -7.23 7.05 -2.30
C ALA A 79 -7.49 5.65 -2.86
N THR A 80 -7.20 5.46 -4.14
CA THR A 80 -7.18 4.11 -4.72
C THR A 80 -5.85 3.46 -4.35
N PRO A 81 -5.86 2.36 -3.58
CA PRO A 81 -4.62 1.66 -3.25
C PRO A 81 -3.98 1.06 -4.50
N ALA A 82 -2.67 1.16 -4.59
CA ALA A 82 -1.89 0.48 -5.60
C ALA A 82 -1.09 -0.65 -4.95
N GLU A 83 -0.86 -1.71 -5.73
CA GLU A 83 0.08 -2.78 -5.40
C GLU A 83 1.39 -2.53 -6.15
N SER A 84 2.52 -2.84 -5.53
CA SER A 84 3.83 -2.57 -6.15
C SER A 84 4.85 -3.65 -5.84
N SER A 85 5.83 -3.78 -6.74
CA SER A 85 7.05 -4.55 -6.52
C SER A 85 8.27 -3.81 -7.02
N PHE A 86 9.42 -4.14 -6.44
CA PHE A 86 10.72 -3.59 -6.78
C PHE A 86 11.72 -4.75 -6.85
N THR A 87 12.36 -4.93 -8.01
CA THR A 87 13.25 -6.06 -8.25
C THR A 87 14.48 -5.59 -9.04
N THR A 88 15.67 -5.91 -8.56
CA THR A 88 16.88 -5.81 -9.39
C THR A 88 17.08 -7.14 -10.09
N VAL A 89 16.99 -7.17 -11.41
CA VAL A 89 17.17 -8.37 -12.22
C VAL A 89 18.60 -8.45 -12.77
N PRO A 90 19.20 -9.66 -12.84
CA PRO A 90 20.60 -9.84 -13.25
C PRO A 90 20.73 -9.87 -14.79
N MET A 91 20.13 -8.91 -15.46
CA MET A 91 20.21 -8.69 -16.92
C MET A 91 20.31 -7.20 -17.19
N THR A 92 21.08 -6.80 -18.18
CA THR A 92 21.11 -5.41 -18.63
C THR A 92 19.81 -5.05 -19.34
N LEU A 93 19.40 -3.78 -19.30
CA LEU A 93 18.23 -3.30 -20.02
C LEU A 93 18.36 -3.55 -21.53
N ASP A 94 19.56 -3.40 -22.10
CA ASP A 94 19.83 -3.71 -23.51
C ASP A 94 19.58 -5.19 -23.84
N ALA A 95 19.93 -6.10 -22.93
CA ALA A 95 19.66 -7.52 -23.10
C ALA A 95 18.16 -7.84 -23.05
N ILE A 96 17.43 -7.16 -22.16
CA ILE A 96 15.95 -7.27 -22.08
C ILE A 96 15.30 -6.73 -23.36
N LEU A 97 15.80 -5.64 -23.91
CA LEU A 97 15.27 -5.01 -25.13
C LEU A 97 15.77 -5.65 -26.43
N GLY A 98 16.76 -6.56 -26.31
CA GLY A 98 17.37 -7.26 -27.47
C GLY A 98 16.50 -8.39 -28.05
N ALA A 99 15.40 -8.75 -27.38
CA ALA A 99 14.45 -9.75 -27.83
C ALA A 99 13.03 -9.35 -27.40
N ASP A 100 12.03 -10.05 -27.93
CA ASP A 100 10.63 -9.81 -27.53
C ASP A 100 10.41 -10.36 -26.11
N HIS A 101 10.07 -9.46 -25.20
CA HIS A 101 9.72 -9.76 -23.81
C HIS A 101 8.49 -8.98 -23.37
N ALA A 102 7.77 -9.53 -22.38
CA ALA A 102 6.66 -8.88 -21.74
C ALA A 102 6.72 -9.06 -20.22
N ILE A 103 6.25 -8.06 -19.47
CA ILE A 103 5.94 -8.20 -18.05
C ILE A 103 4.50 -8.67 -17.93
N ASN A 104 4.32 -9.74 -17.13
CA ASN A 104 3.02 -10.28 -16.81
C ASN A 104 2.82 -10.30 -15.30
N VAL A 105 1.61 -9.96 -14.82
CA VAL A 105 1.18 -10.02 -13.43
C VAL A 105 0.04 -11.02 -13.30
N HIS A 106 0.15 -11.93 -12.33
CA HIS A 106 -0.82 -12.99 -12.05
C HIS A 106 -1.81 -12.60 -10.96
N LEU A 107 -2.95 -13.27 -10.91
CA LEU A 107 -3.99 -13.01 -9.91
C LEU A 107 -3.54 -13.37 -8.49
N SER A 108 -2.92 -14.53 -8.32
CA SER A 108 -2.30 -14.98 -7.07
C SER A 108 -1.38 -16.19 -7.32
N ALA A 109 -0.67 -16.65 -6.31
CA ALA A 109 0.14 -17.88 -6.41
C ALA A 109 -0.72 -19.13 -6.64
N GLU A 110 -1.95 -19.15 -6.08
CA GLU A 110 -2.90 -20.27 -6.26
C GLU A 110 -3.59 -20.21 -7.64
N GLN A 111 -3.63 -19.05 -8.25
CA GLN A 111 -4.25 -18.79 -9.55
C GLN A 111 -3.21 -18.23 -10.53
N ILE A 112 -2.07 -18.90 -10.59
CA ILE A 112 -0.91 -18.47 -11.38
C ILE A 112 -1.22 -18.43 -12.90
N ASP A 113 -2.15 -19.23 -13.37
CA ASP A 113 -2.58 -19.27 -14.78
C ASP A 113 -3.53 -18.12 -15.15
N THR A 114 -3.99 -17.34 -14.17
CA THR A 114 -4.85 -16.17 -14.41
C THR A 114 -4.00 -14.91 -14.46
N TYR A 115 -3.87 -14.35 -15.65
CA TYR A 115 -3.16 -13.11 -15.90
C TYR A 115 -4.09 -11.91 -15.67
N ILE A 116 -3.63 -10.88 -14.96
CA ILE A 116 -4.45 -9.70 -14.65
C ILE A 116 -3.95 -8.42 -15.30
N ALA A 117 -2.66 -8.36 -15.62
CA ALA A 117 -2.08 -7.23 -16.35
C ALA A 117 -0.85 -7.68 -17.14
N CYS A 118 -0.65 -7.12 -18.34
CA CYS A 118 0.49 -7.43 -19.18
C CYS A 118 0.94 -6.21 -19.99
N GLY A 119 2.26 -6.10 -20.23
CA GLY A 119 2.85 -5.06 -21.08
C GLY A 119 4.09 -5.54 -21.81
N GLU A 120 4.15 -5.30 -23.13
CA GLU A 120 5.32 -5.57 -23.95
C GLU A 120 6.47 -4.65 -23.58
N LEU A 121 7.70 -5.20 -23.43
CA LEU A 121 8.90 -4.44 -23.08
C LEU A 121 9.51 -3.83 -24.34
N GLY A 122 9.19 -2.57 -24.58
CA GLY A 122 9.70 -1.79 -25.71
C GLY A 122 9.17 -0.36 -25.67
N GLY A 123 9.79 0.50 -26.46
CA GLY A 123 9.36 1.90 -26.54
C GLY A 123 10.54 2.86 -26.66
N ILE A 124 10.40 4.02 -26.05
CA ILE A 124 11.38 5.10 -26.05
C ILE A 124 11.94 5.26 -24.66
N LEU A 125 13.26 5.22 -24.54
CA LEU A 125 13.95 5.52 -23.29
C LEU A 125 13.89 7.02 -23.02
N ASP A 126 13.72 7.39 -21.75
CA ASP A 126 13.88 8.76 -21.32
C ASP A 126 15.35 9.22 -21.35
N ALA A 127 15.60 10.49 -20.98
CA ALA A 127 16.96 11.06 -20.95
C ALA A 127 17.88 10.38 -19.91
N GLY A 128 17.32 9.69 -18.92
CA GLY A 128 18.04 8.91 -17.91
C GLY A 128 18.28 7.45 -18.34
N GLY A 129 17.80 7.04 -19.52
CA GLY A 129 17.87 5.67 -19.99
C GLY A 129 16.81 4.74 -19.39
N THR A 130 15.75 5.29 -18.80
CA THR A 130 14.64 4.51 -18.23
C THR A 130 13.59 4.23 -19.30
N LEU A 131 13.15 2.98 -19.38
CA LEU A 131 11.97 2.57 -20.12
C LEU A 131 10.74 2.65 -19.20
N VAL A 132 9.65 3.24 -19.72
CA VAL A 132 8.35 3.24 -19.04
C VAL A 132 7.33 2.54 -19.93
N VAL A 133 6.67 1.52 -19.36
CA VAL A 133 5.74 0.65 -20.10
C VAL A 133 4.39 0.62 -19.40
N GLY A 134 3.29 0.79 -20.17
CA GLY A 134 1.94 0.57 -19.68
C GLY A 134 1.61 -0.92 -19.62
N LEU A 135 0.94 -1.35 -18.55
CA LEU A 135 0.38 -2.69 -18.42
C LEU A 135 -1.12 -2.62 -18.67
N ARG A 136 -1.56 -3.24 -19.76
CA ARG A 136 -2.99 -3.34 -20.07
C ARG A 136 -3.65 -4.40 -19.20
N GLU A 137 -4.94 -4.23 -19.01
CA GLU A 137 -5.78 -5.22 -18.36
C GLU A 137 -5.80 -6.54 -19.15
N GLU A 138 -5.79 -7.66 -18.40
CA GLU A 138 -5.98 -9.00 -18.93
C GLU A 138 -7.13 -9.70 -18.18
N SER A 139 -7.85 -10.59 -18.85
CA SER A 139 -8.91 -11.44 -18.28
C SER A 139 -10.05 -10.69 -17.58
N ASP A 140 -10.39 -9.49 -18.05
CA ASP A 140 -11.42 -8.64 -17.42
C ASP A 140 -11.19 -8.46 -15.91
N SER A 141 -9.94 -8.40 -15.50
CA SER A 141 -9.51 -8.36 -14.10
C SER A 141 -9.85 -7.06 -13.38
N GLY A 142 -10.09 -5.99 -14.12
CA GLY A 142 -10.25 -4.64 -13.57
C GLY A 142 -8.93 -4.00 -13.13
N TYR A 143 -7.76 -4.55 -13.48
CA TYR A 143 -6.44 -3.99 -13.15
C TYR A 143 -5.71 -3.46 -14.37
N THR A 144 -5.06 -2.31 -14.19
CA THR A 144 -4.07 -1.77 -15.13
C THR A 144 -2.83 -1.35 -14.35
N GLY A 145 -1.74 -1.07 -15.06
CA GLY A 145 -0.52 -0.71 -14.37
C GLY A 145 0.51 0.01 -15.23
N ILE A 146 1.67 0.17 -14.63
CA ILE A 146 2.85 0.76 -15.26
C ILE A 146 4.10 0.07 -14.73
N ALA A 147 5.09 -0.15 -15.58
CA ALA A 147 6.40 -0.63 -15.20
C ALA A 147 7.49 0.37 -15.59
N PHE A 148 8.50 0.51 -14.73
CA PHE A 148 9.71 1.28 -14.98
C PHE A 148 10.89 0.32 -14.97
N LEU A 149 11.74 0.40 -15.98
CA LEU A 149 12.96 -0.37 -16.10
C LEU A 149 14.12 0.61 -16.27
N SER A 150 15.03 0.62 -15.30
CA SER A 150 16.21 1.51 -15.33
C SER A 150 17.50 0.67 -15.27
N PRO A 151 18.57 1.07 -15.97
CA PRO A 151 19.86 0.42 -15.80
C PRO A 151 20.29 0.45 -14.33
N GLY A 152 20.70 -0.70 -13.81
CA GLY A 152 21.26 -0.78 -12.46
C GLY A 152 22.58 -0.03 -12.34
N VAL A 153 22.89 0.44 -11.14
CA VAL A 153 24.13 1.22 -10.87
C VAL A 153 25.41 0.42 -11.10
N ASP A 154 25.32 -0.91 -11.14
CA ASP A 154 26.42 -1.83 -11.42
C ASP A 154 26.71 -2.00 -12.91
N GLY A 155 25.83 -1.49 -13.78
CA GLY A 155 25.95 -1.58 -15.25
C GLY A 155 25.70 -2.96 -15.84
N VAL A 156 25.29 -3.95 -15.05
CA VAL A 156 25.03 -5.35 -15.48
C VAL A 156 23.65 -5.85 -15.08
N SER A 157 22.92 -5.06 -14.31
CA SER A 157 21.56 -5.34 -13.87
C SER A 157 20.55 -4.31 -14.38
N THR A 158 19.29 -4.56 -14.15
CA THR A 158 18.17 -3.64 -14.39
C THR A 158 17.29 -3.57 -13.16
N ASP A 159 16.98 -2.37 -12.69
CA ASP A 159 16.00 -2.14 -11.65
C ASP A 159 14.61 -2.06 -12.28
N VAL A 160 13.72 -2.95 -11.87
CA VAL A 160 12.36 -3.07 -12.37
C VAL A 160 11.39 -2.71 -11.25
N SER A 161 10.56 -1.69 -11.48
CA SER A 161 9.48 -1.29 -10.57
C SER A 161 8.15 -1.49 -11.29
N VAL A 162 7.25 -2.27 -10.68
CA VAL A 162 5.92 -2.55 -11.24
C VAL A 162 4.86 -2.04 -10.29
N PHE A 163 3.86 -1.36 -10.84
CA PHE A 163 2.70 -0.84 -10.12
C PHE A 163 1.44 -1.24 -10.85
N ILE A 164 0.45 -1.74 -10.11
CA ILE A 164 -0.90 -1.97 -10.61
C ILE A 164 -1.93 -1.33 -9.68
N ALA A 165 -3.05 -0.96 -10.24
CA ALA A 165 -4.19 -0.46 -9.49
C ALA A 165 -5.49 -0.90 -10.17
N PRO A 166 -6.60 -1.02 -9.41
CA PRO A 166 -7.90 -1.24 -10.01
C PRO A 166 -8.30 -0.05 -10.90
N VAL A 167 -8.95 -0.33 -12.01
CA VAL A 167 -9.48 0.69 -12.92
C VAL A 167 -10.54 1.51 -12.20
N ILE A 168 -10.33 2.81 -12.09
CA ILE A 168 -11.29 3.72 -11.43
C ILE A 168 -12.54 3.81 -12.32
N GLY A 169 -13.69 3.38 -11.80
CA GLY A 169 -14.96 3.42 -12.51
C GLY A 169 -15.45 2.06 -13.02
N ALA A 170 -14.70 0.96 -12.80
CA ALA A 170 -15.14 -0.40 -13.11
C ALA A 170 -16.07 -1.01 -12.02
N ALA A 171 -16.63 -0.19 -11.12
CA ALA A 171 -17.68 -0.66 -10.22
C ALA A 171 -18.98 -0.75 -11.02
N GLY A 172 -19.30 -1.97 -11.48
CA GLY A 172 -20.58 -2.35 -12.06
C GLY A 172 -21.68 -2.45 -11.01
#